data_3aee2d17fa9fa875d52b22e3f3c1fe4f
#
_entry.id   3aee2d17fa9fa875d52b22e3f3c1fe4f
#
_cell.length_a   1.000
_cell.length_b   1.000
_cell.length_c   1.000
_cell.angle_alpha   90.00
_cell.angle_beta   90.00
_cell.angle_gamma   90.00
#
_symmetry.space_group_name_H-M   'P 1'
#
loop_
_entity.id
_entity.type
_entity.pdbx_description
1 polymer ?
#
loop_
_entity_poly.entity_id
_entity_poly.type
_entity_poly.pdbx_seq_one_letter_code
_entity_poly.pdbx_strand_id
1 'polypeptide(L)'
;MKIAITGARGTVGKEVVKAAVDAGHSIIQIDRTESKPESGDNTEHRIADISNDYDATVKAFKGCDAVIHLAAIPNPVDKADSMVHANNVNSAFNGFRACGELGIKKICYASSVNAIGLAYANQPLKFKYFPIDEEYPPNPTDSYALAKMEAEMQAKAFVNWFPGTKIACLRIHEVAPKKEVQDEHEENWQDAAVGQLWAWVNPKAVARACLLSVEKADAYEGCEVFNIVAPETTQKTESKELAKKYYPEAEVRPGLEGNKGFWTVEKAERILGWKHEEKE
;
A
#
# COMPACT_ATOMS: atom_id res chain seq x y z
N MET A 1 7.17 11.66 16.86
CA MET A 1 6.02 12.31 16.17
C MET A 1 4.72 11.82 16.75
N LYS A 2 3.65 12.61 16.64
CA LYS A 2 2.28 12.15 16.86
C LYS A 2 1.70 11.73 15.51
N ILE A 3 1.42 10.45 15.31
CA ILE A 3 1.03 9.86 14.02
C ILE A 3 -0.41 9.38 14.08
N ALA A 4 -1.26 9.86 13.16
CA ALA A 4 -2.58 9.29 12.95
C ALA A 4 -2.47 8.06 12.02
N ILE A 5 -3.05 6.93 12.41
CA ILE A 5 -3.11 5.71 11.62
C ILE A 5 -4.58 5.38 11.38
N THR A 6 -5.06 5.50 10.15
CA THR A 6 -6.42 5.11 9.77
C THR A 6 -6.47 3.66 9.37
N GLY A 7 -7.59 2.97 9.59
CA GLY A 7 -7.65 1.52 9.39
C GLY A 7 -6.75 0.75 10.38
N ALA A 8 -6.51 1.33 11.54
CA ALA A 8 -5.55 0.84 12.54
C ALA A 8 -5.85 -0.59 13.05
N ARG A 9 -7.08 -1.09 12.85
CA ARG A 9 -7.53 -2.42 13.28
C ARG A 9 -7.41 -3.49 12.21
N GLY A 10 -7.08 -3.10 10.98
CA GLY A 10 -6.81 -4.02 9.87
C GLY A 10 -5.50 -4.80 10.09
N THR A 11 -5.27 -5.82 9.25
CA THR A 11 -4.05 -6.65 9.31
C THR A 11 -2.78 -5.80 9.26
N VAL A 12 -2.66 -4.90 8.29
CA VAL A 12 -1.54 -3.97 8.18
C VAL A 12 -1.54 -2.96 9.32
N GLY A 13 -2.72 -2.41 9.67
CA GLY A 13 -2.85 -1.36 10.68
C GLY A 13 -2.31 -1.76 12.05
N LYS A 14 -2.58 -2.98 12.49
CA LYS A 14 -2.07 -3.51 13.78
C LYS A 14 -0.55 -3.58 13.81
N GLU A 15 0.07 -4.05 12.74
CA GLU A 15 1.53 -4.12 12.65
C GLU A 15 2.17 -2.73 12.58
N VAL A 16 1.52 -1.78 11.87
CA VAL A 16 1.98 -0.39 11.81
C VAL A 16 1.88 0.28 13.18
N VAL A 17 0.76 0.10 13.90
CA VAL A 17 0.59 0.62 15.28
C VAL A 17 1.68 0.09 16.18
N LYS A 18 1.91 -1.24 16.18
CA LYS A 18 2.95 -1.87 16.98
C LYS A 18 4.34 -1.31 16.66
N ALA A 19 4.71 -1.30 15.38
CA ALA A 19 6.01 -0.79 14.95
C ALA A 19 6.22 0.70 15.31
N ALA A 20 5.15 1.52 15.22
CA ALA A 20 5.21 2.94 15.55
C ALA A 20 5.37 3.19 17.06
N VAL A 21 4.70 2.39 17.90
CA VAL A 21 4.87 2.43 19.36
C VAL A 21 6.29 1.99 19.76
N ASP A 22 6.78 0.89 19.16
CA ASP A 22 8.14 0.38 19.42
C ASP A 22 9.22 1.39 19.01
N ALA A 23 8.94 2.22 17.98
CA ALA A 23 9.80 3.33 17.55
C ALA A 23 9.66 4.60 18.42
N GLY A 24 8.83 4.58 19.47
CA GLY A 24 8.67 5.69 20.41
C GLY A 24 7.76 6.83 19.92
N HIS A 25 6.89 6.58 18.95
CA HIS A 25 5.90 7.55 18.49
C HIS A 25 4.63 7.56 19.37
N SER A 26 3.92 8.68 19.42
CA SER A 26 2.57 8.77 19.96
C SER A 26 1.56 8.49 18.86
N ILE A 27 0.62 7.59 19.08
CA ILE A 27 -0.26 7.09 18.03
C ILE A 27 -1.71 7.46 18.29
N ILE A 28 -2.37 7.96 17.26
CA ILE A 28 -3.83 8.07 17.17
C ILE A 28 -4.32 6.97 16.24
N GLN A 29 -4.95 5.95 16.83
CA GLN A 29 -5.59 4.88 16.10
C GLN A 29 -6.98 5.33 15.64
N ILE A 30 -7.26 5.27 14.36
CA ILE A 30 -8.52 5.74 13.78
C ILE A 30 -9.20 4.60 13.03
N ASP A 31 -10.45 4.33 13.39
CA ASP A 31 -11.29 3.34 12.70
C ASP A 31 -12.76 3.77 12.74
N ARG A 32 -13.62 3.09 11.96
CA ARG A 32 -15.05 3.42 11.88
C ARG A 32 -15.86 3.00 13.10
N THR A 33 -15.37 2.04 13.85
CA THR A 33 -16.10 1.46 14.98
C THR A 33 -15.31 1.60 16.28
N GLU A 34 -16.04 1.74 17.37
CA GLU A 34 -15.48 1.72 18.72
C GLU A 34 -14.80 0.37 19.00
N SER A 35 -13.63 0.40 19.58
CA SER A 35 -12.98 -0.78 20.16
C SER A 35 -12.43 -0.44 21.52
N LYS A 36 -12.34 -1.46 22.39
CA LYS A 36 -11.52 -1.31 23.58
C LYS A 36 -10.07 -1.08 23.14
N PRO A 37 -9.41 -0.03 23.63
CA PRO A 37 -8.00 0.18 23.31
C PRO A 37 -7.20 -1.05 23.75
N GLU A 38 -6.35 -1.55 22.88
CA GLU A 38 -5.19 -2.31 23.35
C GLU A 38 -4.35 -1.27 24.09
N SER A 39 -4.36 -1.33 25.40
CA SER A 39 -3.78 -0.34 26.30
C SER A 39 -2.25 -0.32 26.17
N GLY A 40 -1.74 0.78 25.66
CA GLY A 40 -0.35 1.14 25.74
C GLY A 40 -0.26 2.65 26.03
N ASP A 41 0.67 3.08 26.85
CA ASP A 41 0.77 4.44 27.38
C ASP A 41 0.87 5.57 26.35
N ASN A 42 1.08 5.24 25.06
CA ASN A 42 1.26 6.21 23.97
C ASN A 42 0.20 6.11 22.84
N THR A 43 -0.96 5.50 23.11
CA THR A 43 -2.01 5.33 22.09
C THR A 43 -3.32 6.00 22.49
N GLU A 44 -3.93 6.73 21.57
CA GLU A 44 -5.26 7.33 21.66
C GLU A 44 -6.15 6.73 20.58
N HIS A 45 -7.43 6.51 20.85
CA HIS A 45 -8.41 6.05 19.86
C HIS A 45 -9.36 7.18 19.48
N ARG A 46 -9.62 7.32 18.19
CA ARG A 46 -10.64 8.22 17.64
C ARG A 46 -11.50 7.46 16.63
N ILE A 47 -12.79 7.75 16.60
CA ILE A 47 -13.73 7.14 15.67
C ILE A 47 -13.96 8.13 14.52
N ALA A 48 -13.77 7.65 13.28
CA ALA A 48 -14.11 8.42 12.08
C ALA A 48 -14.36 7.47 10.90
N ASP A 49 -15.42 7.73 10.15
CA ASP A 49 -15.62 7.18 8.81
C ASP A 49 -14.97 8.13 7.80
N ILE A 50 -13.73 7.83 7.43
CA ILE A 50 -12.94 8.71 6.55
C ILE A 50 -13.61 8.91 5.20
N SER A 51 -14.34 7.92 4.70
CA SER A 51 -14.98 8.00 3.37
C SER A 51 -16.25 8.85 3.36
N ASN A 52 -16.99 8.90 4.49
CA ASN A 52 -18.33 9.48 4.51
C ASN A 52 -18.48 10.68 5.44
N ASP A 53 -17.53 10.91 6.37
CA ASP A 53 -17.61 12.00 7.35
C ASP A 53 -16.30 12.83 7.34
N TYR A 54 -16.31 13.90 6.55
CA TYR A 54 -15.17 14.80 6.44
C TYR A 54 -14.85 15.53 7.74
N ASP A 55 -15.88 16.02 8.45
CA ASP A 55 -15.68 16.77 9.71
C ASP A 55 -15.10 15.86 10.80
N ALA A 56 -15.57 14.60 10.89
CA ALA A 56 -14.98 13.62 11.80
C ALA A 56 -13.53 13.30 11.39
N THR A 57 -13.22 13.26 10.10
CA THR A 57 -11.85 13.05 9.60
C THR A 57 -10.92 14.17 10.04
N VAL A 58 -11.32 15.43 9.86
CA VAL A 58 -10.55 16.61 10.31
C VAL A 58 -10.34 16.58 11.83
N LYS A 59 -11.39 16.28 12.60
CA LYS A 59 -11.29 16.14 14.07
C LYS A 59 -10.34 15.02 14.47
N ALA A 60 -10.40 13.88 13.76
CA ALA A 60 -9.56 12.73 14.04
C ALA A 60 -8.07 12.98 13.77
N PHE A 61 -7.72 13.82 12.80
CA PHE A 61 -6.33 14.14 12.47
C PHE A 61 -5.76 15.34 13.26
N LYS A 62 -6.61 16.08 13.97
CA LYS A 62 -6.18 17.29 14.67
C LYS A 62 -5.04 17.04 15.65
N GLY A 63 -3.97 17.80 15.54
CA GLY A 63 -2.80 17.76 16.39
C GLY A 63 -1.80 16.64 16.07
N CYS A 64 -1.89 16.02 14.89
CA CYS A 64 -0.92 15.06 14.40
C CYS A 64 0.17 15.72 13.57
N ASP A 65 1.38 15.17 13.63
CA ASP A 65 2.53 15.57 12.82
C ASP A 65 2.54 14.86 11.46
N ALA A 66 1.98 13.64 11.40
CA ALA A 66 1.95 12.79 10.20
C ALA A 66 0.69 11.93 10.18
N VAL A 67 0.34 11.44 8.98
CA VAL A 67 -0.78 10.50 8.76
C VAL A 67 -0.29 9.30 7.98
N ILE A 68 -0.59 8.09 8.48
CA ILE A 68 -0.49 6.83 7.76
C ILE A 68 -1.92 6.39 7.44
N HIS A 69 -2.31 6.54 6.17
CA HIS A 69 -3.67 6.35 5.71
C HIS A 69 -3.84 4.96 5.06
N LEU A 70 -4.39 4.02 5.85
CA LEU A 70 -4.63 2.63 5.43
C LEU A 70 -6.13 2.32 5.22
N ALA A 71 -7.02 3.21 5.66
CA ALA A 71 -8.47 2.98 5.61
C ALA A 71 -8.98 2.90 4.17
N ALA A 72 -9.37 1.70 3.76
CA ALA A 72 -9.96 1.39 2.45
C ALA A 72 -10.73 0.07 2.51
N ILE A 73 -11.57 -0.18 1.51
CA ILE A 73 -12.04 -1.54 1.20
C ILE A 73 -10.88 -2.23 0.46
N PRO A 74 -10.34 -3.35 1.01
CA PRO A 74 -9.05 -3.89 0.55
C PRO A 74 -9.10 -4.71 -0.75
N ASN A 75 -10.30 -5.09 -1.20
CA ASN A 75 -10.54 -5.86 -2.43
C ASN A 75 -11.98 -5.68 -2.92
N PRO A 76 -12.27 -5.97 -4.21
CA PRO A 76 -13.61 -5.85 -4.77
C PRO A 76 -14.46 -7.13 -4.63
N VAL A 77 -13.92 -8.22 -4.08
CA VAL A 77 -14.57 -9.55 -4.04
C VAL A 77 -15.88 -9.47 -3.26
N ASP A 78 -16.95 -9.98 -3.85
CA ASP A 78 -18.32 -10.01 -3.29
C ASP A 78 -18.86 -8.63 -2.87
N LYS A 79 -18.44 -7.58 -3.55
CA LYS A 79 -18.86 -6.20 -3.29
C LYS A 79 -19.30 -5.51 -4.57
N ALA A 80 -20.25 -4.58 -4.45
CA ALA A 80 -20.64 -3.74 -5.58
C ALA A 80 -19.49 -2.80 -5.97
N ASP A 81 -19.18 -2.76 -7.26
CA ASP A 81 -18.10 -1.91 -7.81
C ASP A 81 -18.23 -0.45 -7.41
N SER A 82 -19.46 0.10 -7.51
CA SER A 82 -19.73 1.49 -7.12
C SER A 82 -19.44 1.77 -5.64
N MET A 83 -19.68 0.79 -4.76
CA MET A 83 -19.39 0.92 -3.33
C MET A 83 -17.88 0.91 -3.08
N VAL A 84 -17.14 -0.02 -3.71
CA VAL A 84 -15.68 -0.11 -3.55
C VAL A 84 -15.00 1.15 -4.07
N HIS A 85 -15.37 1.56 -5.29
CA HIS A 85 -14.83 2.74 -5.92
C HIS A 85 -15.11 4.01 -5.09
N ALA A 86 -16.38 4.31 -4.79
CA ALA A 86 -16.76 5.52 -4.06
C ALA A 86 -16.11 5.57 -2.66
N ASN A 87 -16.12 4.44 -1.92
CA ASN A 87 -15.49 4.40 -0.61
C ASN A 87 -13.99 4.73 -0.69
N ASN A 88 -13.26 4.11 -1.60
CA ASN A 88 -11.81 4.22 -1.65
C ASN A 88 -11.35 5.58 -2.18
N VAL A 89 -12.00 6.09 -3.21
CA VAL A 89 -11.72 7.42 -3.79
C VAL A 89 -12.03 8.53 -2.79
N ASN A 90 -13.20 8.48 -2.12
CA ASN A 90 -13.58 9.46 -1.11
C ASN A 90 -12.69 9.40 0.12
N SER A 91 -12.33 8.17 0.57
CA SER A 91 -11.42 8.00 1.71
C SER A 91 -10.06 8.66 1.45
N ALA A 92 -9.48 8.45 0.27
CA ALA A 92 -8.23 9.08 -0.14
C ALA A 92 -8.37 10.61 -0.18
N PHE A 93 -9.41 11.11 -0.85
CA PHE A 93 -9.68 12.55 -0.98
C PHE A 93 -9.82 13.23 0.39
N ASN A 94 -10.70 12.69 1.24
CA ASN A 94 -10.95 13.26 2.56
C ASN A 94 -9.70 13.23 3.44
N GLY A 95 -8.93 12.13 3.39
CA GLY A 95 -7.67 12.01 4.11
C GLY A 95 -6.64 13.06 3.69
N PHE A 96 -6.40 13.20 2.38
CA PHE A 96 -5.46 14.21 1.87
C PHE A 96 -5.95 15.64 2.12
N ARG A 97 -7.24 15.89 1.92
CA ARG A 97 -7.84 17.21 2.12
C ARG A 97 -7.74 17.65 3.58
N ALA A 98 -8.05 16.75 4.54
CA ALA A 98 -7.93 17.02 5.97
C ALA A 98 -6.48 17.31 6.37
N CYS A 99 -5.51 16.55 5.84
CA CYS A 99 -4.09 16.84 6.05
C CYS A 99 -3.72 18.23 5.56
N GLY A 100 -4.13 18.61 4.36
CA GLY A 100 -3.88 19.93 3.80
C GLY A 100 -4.46 21.05 4.64
N GLU A 101 -5.70 20.93 5.11
CA GLU A 101 -6.39 21.90 5.96
C GLU A 101 -5.71 22.07 7.31
N LEU A 102 -5.24 20.98 7.90
CA LEU A 102 -4.55 20.97 9.20
C LEU A 102 -3.05 21.29 9.10
N GLY A 103 -2.51 21.47 7.89
CA GLY A 103 -1.09 21.72 7.67
C GLY A 103 -0.19 20.53 7.91
N ILE A 104 -0.75 19.30 7.93
CA ILE A 104 0.01 18.05 8.07
C ILE A 104 0.74 17.78 6.75
N LYS A 105 2.07 17.72 6.80
CA LYS A 105 2.93 17.64 5.61
C LYS A 105 3.49 16.26 5.29
N LYS A 106 3.42 15.31 6.22
CA LYS A 106 4.02 13.97 6.10
C LYS A 106 2.92 12.93 6.02
N ILE A 107 2.72 12.35 4.83
CA ILE A 107 1.60 11.45 4.56
C ILE A 107 2.10 10.17 3.91
N CYS A 108 1.74 9.03 4.48
CA CYS A 108 1.81 7.72 3.87
C CYS A 108 0.42 7.30 3.40
N TYR A 109 0.26 6.88 2.17
CA TYR A 109 -0.96 6.33 1.63
C TYR A 109 -0.76 4.87 1.21
N ALA A 110 -1.61 3.96 1.70
CA ALA A 110 -1.62 2.58 1.25
C ALA A 110 -2.27 2.48 -0.14
N SER A 111 -1.46 2.59 -1.18
CA SER A 111 -1.82 2.18 -2.53
C SER A 111 -1.74 0.65 -2.64
N SER A 112 -1.77 0.13 -3.83
CA SER A 112 -1.68 -1.31 -4.10
C SER A 112 -0.93 -1.53 -5.41
N VAL A 113 -0.25 -2.65 -5.54
CA VAL A 113 0.24 -3.12 -6.85
C VAL A 113 -0.90 -3.26 -7.87
N ASN A 114 -2.13 -3.46 -7.41
CA ASN A 114 -3.31 -3.48 -8.26
C ASN A 114 -3.63 -2.12 -8.92
N ALA A 115 -3.03 -1.02 -8.50
CA ALA A 115 -3.19 0.28 -9.17
C ALA A 115 -2.78 0.24 -10.65
N ILE A 116 -1.94 -0.72 -11.06
CA ILE A 116 -1.59 -0.91 -12.46
C ILE A 116 -2.53 -1.88 -13.21
N GLY A 117 -3.50 -2.50 -12.54
CA GLY A 117 -4.42 -3.51 -13.08
C GLY A 117 -3.82 -4.91 -13.02
N LEU A 118 -4.17 -5.71 -12.00
CA LEU A 118 -3.62 -7.05 -11.74
C LEU A 118 -4.69 -8.04 -11.29
N ALA A 119 -4.61 -8.48 -10.03
CA ALA A 119 -5.29 -9.64 -9.45
C ALA A 119 -6.80 -9.73 -9.72
N TYR A 120 -7.47 -8.59 -9.83
CA TYR A 120 -8.93 -8.51 -10.03
C TYR A 120 -9.31 -8.12 -11.46
N ALA A 121 -8.35 -8.16 -12.39
CA ALA A 121 -8.59 -7.80 -13.77
C ALA A 121 -9.65 -8.73 -14.41
N ASN A 122 -10.63 -8.12 -15.07
CA ASN A 122 -11.68 -8.84 -15.80
C ASN A 122 -11.31 -9.19 -17.25
N GLN A 123 -10.08 -8.91 -17.64
CA GLN A 123 -9.47 -9.22 -18.94
C GLN A 123 -8.15 -9.94 -18.74
N PRO A 124 -7.71 -10.75 -19.71
CA PRO A 124 -6.40 -11.39 -19.66
C PRO A 124 -5.27 -10.37 -19.46
N LEU A 125 -4.41 -10.65 -18.48
CA LEU A 125 -3.28 -9.78 -18.17
C LEU A 125 -2.24 -9.82 -19.29
N LYS A 126 -1.77 -8.65 -19.69
CA LYS A 126 -0.67 -8.48 -20.65
C LYS A 126 0.37 -7.54 -20.06
N PHE A 127 1.53 -8.08 -19.78
CA PHE A 127 2.64 -7.29 -19.28
C PHE A 127 3.53 -6.77 -20.41
N LYS A 128 4.01 -5.53 -20.25
CA LYS A 128 4.93 -4.92 -21.22
C LYS A 128 6.37 -5.35 -20.95
N TYR A 129 6.76 -5.36 -19.67
CA TYR A 129 8.13 -5.72 -19.24
C TYR A 129 8.19 -6.17 -17.79
N PHE A 130 9.26 -6.88 -17.46
CA PHE A 130 9.66 -7.28 -16.11
C PHE A 130 11.15 -6.97 -15.89
N PRO A 131 11.61 -6.60 -14.65
CA PRO A 131 10.76 -6.34 -13.48
C PRO A 131 9.91 -5.07 -13.64
N ILE A 132 8.76 -5.02 -12.97
CA ILE A 132 7.84 -3.89 -12.94
C ILE A 132 8.38 -2.82 -12.00
N ASP A 133 8.59 -1.62 -12.51
CA ASP A 133 8.95 -0.43 -11.75
C ASP A 133 7.74 0.48 -11.48
N GLU A 134 7.95 1.58 -10.79
CA GLU A 134 6.89 2.53 -10.43
C GLU A 134 6.36 3.34 -11.64
N GLU A 135 7.11 3.38 -12.74
CA GLU A 135 6.72 4.04 -13.99
C GLU A 135 5.90 3.13 -14.91
N TYR A 136 5.64 1.89 -14.47
CA TYR A 136 4.83 0.96 -15.26
C TYR A 136 3.45 1.55 -15.57
N PRO A 137 3.01 1.61 -16.83
CA PRO A 137 1.77 2.26 -17.22
C PRO A 137 0.56 1.50 -16.68
N PRO A 138 -0.35 2.16 -15.93
CA PRO A 138 -1.53 1.52 -15.38
C PRO A 138 -2.55 1.17 -16.47
N ASN A 139 -3.25 0.04 -16.27
CA ASN A 139 -4.37 -0.40 -17.10
C ASN A 139 -5.44 -1.08 -16.22
N PRO A 140 -6.07 -0.34 -15.28
CA PRO A 140 -7.07 -0.92 -14.37
C PRO A 140 -8.32 -1.35 -15.13
N THR A 141 -8.82 -2.55 -14.81
CA THR A 141 -10.06 -3.11 -15.38
C THR A 141 -11.03 -3.58 -14.31
N ASP A 142 -10.84 -3.14 -13.08
CA ASP A 142 -11.73 -3.37 -11.93
C ASP A 142 -11.84 -2.10 -11.07
N SER A 143 -12.86 -2.07 -10.22
CA SER A 143 -13.19 -0.89 -9.39
C SER A 143 -12.15 -0.57 -8.31
N TYR A 144 -11.48 -1.60 -7.79
CA TYR A 144 -10.46 -1.42 -6.76
C TYR A 144 -9.16 -0.86 -7.36
N ALA A 145 -8.70 -1.44 -8.47
CA ALA A 145 -7.53 -0.96 -9.20
C ALA A 145 -7.70 0.49 -9.67
N LEU A 146 -8.89 0.80 -10.25
CA LEU A 146 -9.23 2.16 -10.67
C LEU A 146 -9.17 3.14 -9.49
N ALA A 147 -9.79 2.81 -8.36
CA ALA A 147 -9.79 3.68 -7.18
C ALA A 147 -8.37 3.90 -6.62
N LYS A 148 -7.50 2.89 -6.64
CA LYS A 148 -6.11 3.04 -6.19
C LYS A 148 -5.28 3.91 -7.14
N MET A 149 -5.46 3.76 -8.45
CA MET A 149 -4.83 4.62 -9.45
C MET A 149 -5.29 6.08 -9.28
N GLU A 150 -6.59 6.31 -9.13
CA GLU A 150 -7.15 7.66 -8.92
C GLU A 150 -6.64 8.30 -7.62
N ALA A 151 -6.46 7.51 -6.55
CA ALA A 151 -5.89 8.01 -5.31
C ALA A 151 -4.41 8.46 -5.47
N GLU A 152 -3.61 7.76 -6.27
CA GLU A 152 -2.25 8.22 -6.61
C GLU A 152 -2.29 9.54 -7.43
N MET A 153 -3.27 9.70 -8.32
CA MET A 153 -3.50 10.96 -9.04
C MET A 153 -3.94 12.09 -8.10
N GLN A 154 -4.83 11.80 -7.16
CA GLN A 154 -5.22 12.75 -6.11
C GLN A 154 -4.01 13.18 -5.28
N ALA A 155 -3.15 12.25 -4.84
CA ALA A 155 -1.94 12.57 -4.09
C ALA A 155 -1.04 13.56 -4.84
N LYS A 156 -0.83 13.35 -6.15
CA LYS A 156 -0.09 14.29 -7.03
C LYS A 156 -0.77 15.66 -7.12
N ALA A 157 -2.10 15.72 -7.16
CA ALA A 157 -2.83 16.99 -7.17
C ALA A 157 -2.71 17.71 -5.80
N PHE A 158 -2.83 16.99 -4.69
CA PHE A 158 -2.81 17.57 -3.35
C PHE A 158 -1.47 18.19 -2.97
N VAL A 159 -0.34 17.66 -3.43
CA VAL A 159 0.97 18.31 -3.21
C VAL A 159 1.07 19.66 -3.92
N ASN A 160 0.36 19.85 -5.04
CA ASN A 160 0.25 21.15 -5.71
C ASN A 160 -0.70 22.11 -4.98
N TRP A 161 -1.80 21.60 -4.41
CA TRP A 161 -2.75 22.43 -3.63
C TRP A 161 -2.16 22.90 -2.31
N PHE A 162 -1.29 22.09 -1.70
CA PHE A 162 -0.69 22.33 -0.38
C PHE A 162 0.84 22.21 -0.45
N PRO A 163 1.53 23.25 -0.95
CA PRO A 163 2.98 23.23 -1.13
C PRO A 163 3.76 22.81 0.11
N GLY A 164 4.81 22.04 -0.09
CA GLY A 164 5.63 21.44 0.96
C GLY A 164 5.06 20.16 1.57
N THR A 165 3.90 19.68 1.07
CA THR A 165 3.38 18.36 1.46
C THR A 165 4.18 17.26 0.77
N LYS A 166 4.46 16.20 1.51
CA LYS A 166 5.17 14.98 1.08
C LYS A 166 4.22 13.80 1.21
N ILE A 167 3.92 13.14 0.11
CA ILE A 167 3.02 11.97 0.09
C ILE A 167 3.75 10.78 -0.51
N ALA A 168 3.93 9.73 0.28
CA ALA A 168 4.39 8.44 -0.21
C ALA A 168 3.19 7.54 -0.49
N CYS A 169 2.98 7.15 -1.74
CA CYS A 169 2.00 6.15 -2.15
C CYS A 169 2.69 4.79 -2.21
N LEU A 170 2.37 3.89 -1.29
CA LEU A 170 2.97 2.57 -1.21
C LEU A 170 2.13 1.56 -1.99
N ARG A 171 2.62 1.07 -3.12
CA ARG A 171 2.04 -0.05 -3.87
C ARG A 171 2.37 -1.35 -3.17
N ILE A 172 1.50 -1.72 -2.24
CA ILE A 172 1.66 -2.90 -1.39
C ILE A 172 1.10 -4.12 -2.12
N HIS A 173 1.83 -5.25 -2.09
CA HIS A 173 1.38 -6.53 -2.60
C HIS A 173 0.56 -7.30 -1.56
N GLU A 174 0.24 -8.56 -1.82
CA GLU A 174 -0.45 -9.46 -0.90
C GLU A 174 0.31 -9.57 0.42
N VAL A 175 -0.39 -9.20 1.51
CA VAL A 175 0.24 -9.04 2.83
C VAL A 175 -0.02 -10.27 3.68
N ALA A 176 0.94 -11.19 3.68
CA ALA A 176 0.94 -12.36 4.55
C ALA A 176 2.37 -12.91 4.73
N PRO A 177 2.62 -13.83 5.68
CA PRO A 177 3.84 -14.61 5.73
C PRO A 177 4.04 -15.41 4.44
N LYS A 178 5.31 -15.56 3.99
CA LYS A 178 5.63 -16.25 2.73
C LYS A 178 4.99 -17.64 2.60
N LYS A 179 5.07 -18.41 3.67
CA LYS A 179 4.54 -19.78 3.69
C LYS A 179 3.03 -19.82 3.47
N GLU A 180 2.30 -18.90 4.09
CA GLU A 180 0.84 -18.78 3.95
C GLU A 180 0.44 -18.51 2.50
N VAL A 181 1.09 -17.53 1.86
CA VAL A 181 0.86 -17.21 0.43
C VAL A 181 1.27 -18.39 -0.47
N GLN A 182 2.39 -19.05 -0.15
CA GLN A 182 2.86 -20.18 -0.93
C GLN A 182 1.87 -21.36 -0.86
N ASP A 183 1.40 -21.74 0.34
CA ASP A 183 0.43 -22.82 0.55
C ASP A 183 -0.88 -22.50 -0.20
N GLU A 184 -1.35 -21.25 -0.12
CA GLU A 184 -2.56 -20.80 -0.81
C GLU A 184 -2.43 -20.86 -2.34
N HIS A 185 -1.27 -20.43 -2.88
CA HIS A 185 -0.96 -20.49 -4.30
C HIS A 185 -0.84 -21.93 -4.84
N GLU A 186 -0.33 -22.86 -4.04
CA GLU A 186 -0.18 -24.28 -4.43
C GLU A 186 -1.51 -25.03 -4.38
N GLU A 187 -2.37 -24.77 -3.38
CA GLU A 187 -3.58 -25.55 -3.12
C GLU A 187 -4.82 -25.04 -3.86
N ASN A 188 -5.06 -23.73 -3.88
CA ASN A 188 -6.36 -23.18 -4.25
C ASN A 188 -6.34 -22.14 -5.36
N TRP A 189 -5.17 -21.54 -5.69
CA TRP A 189 -5.11 -20.32 -6.45
C TRP A 189 -4.04 -20.30 -7.55
N GLN A 190 -3.78 -21.43 -8.20
CA GLN A 190 -2.73 -21.51 -9.23
C GLN A 190 -2.89 -20.46 -10.33
N ASP A 191 -4.11 -20.24 -10.84
CA ASP A 191 -4.38 -19.23 -11.87
C ASP A 191 -4.28 -17.80 -11.29
N ALA A 192 -4.74 -17.60 -10.06
CA ALA A 192 -4.61 -16.31 -9.38
C ALA A 192 -3.16 -15.98 -9.07
N ALA A 193 -2.36 -16.97 -8.66
CA ALA A 193 -0.93 -16.82 -8.43
C ALA A 193 -0.19 -16.34 -9.68
N VAL A 194 -0.56 -16.86 -10.86
CA VAL A 194 -0.05 -16.36 -12.14
C VAL A 194 -0.37 -14.89 -12.31
N GLY A 195 -1.64 -14.47 -12.12
CA GLY A 195 -2.07 -13.08 -12.22
C GLY A 195 -1.42 -12.15 -11.19
N GLN A 196 -1.00 -12.68 -10.05
CA GLN A 196 -0.30 -11.96 -8.99
C GLN A 196 1.23 -12.07 -9.08
N LEU A 197 1.76 -12.71 -10.13
CA LEU A 197 3.20 -12.87 -10.36
C LEU A 197 3.92 -13.56 -9.19
N TRP A 198 3.21 -14.43 -8.45
CA TRP A 198 3.71 -15.17 -7.27
C TRP A 198 4.39 -14.28 -6.23
N ALA A 199 3.99 -13.03 -6.16
CA ALA A 199 4.59 -12.06 -5.26
C ALA A 199 3.82 -11.98 -3.93
N TRP A 200 4.49 -11.44 -2.91
CA TRP A 200 4.01 -11.33 -1.54
C TRP A 200 4.76 -10.22 -0.81
N VAL A 201 4.32 -9.89 0.39
CA VAL A 201 5.09 -9.01 1.30
C VAL A 201 4.75 -9.34 2.75
N ASN A 202 5.76 -9.40 3.62
CA ASN A 202 5.55 -9.66 5.05
C ASN A 202 4.88 -8.46 5.73
N PRO A 203 3.88 -8.65 6.63
CA PRO A 203 3.21 -7.56 7.36
C PRO A 203 4.17 -6.61 8.10
N LYS A 204 5.24 -7.13 8.70
CA LYS A 204 6.26 -6.32 9.39
C LYS A 204 7.06 -5.46 8.43
N ALA A 205 7.38 -6.00 7.24
CA ALA A 205 8.04 -5.23 6.18
C ALA A 205 7.16 -4.07 5.69
N VAL A 206 5.85 -4.30 5.55
CA VAL A 206 4.88 -3.24 5.21
C VAL A 206 4.83 -2.18 6.30
N ALA A 207 4.74 -2.59 7.57
CA ALA A 207 4.73 -1.65 8.70
C ALA A 207 5.98 -0.77 8.72
N ARG A 208 7.16 -1.35 8.49
CA ARG A 208 8.41 -0.61 8.36
C ARG A 208 8.39 0.37 7.18
N ALA A 209 7.85 -0.03 6.01
CA ALA A 209 7.70 0.88 4.87
C ALA A 209 6.80 2.07 5.19
N CYS A 210 5.67 1.85 5.86
CA CYS A 210 4.75 2.89 6.28
C CYS A 210 5.42 3.90 7.22
N LEU A 211 6.21 3.43 8.19
CA LEU A 211 6.93 4.32 9.11
C LEU A 211 8.04 5.10 8.40
N LEU A 212 8.89 4.41 7.66
CA LEU A 212 9.98 5.06 6.93
C LEU A 212 9.47 6.13 5.97
N SER A 213 8.30 5.95 5.35
CA SER A 213 7.73 6.93 4.44
C SER A 213 7.40 8.27 5.12
N VAL A 214 7.04 8.28 6.39
CA VAL A 214 6.79 9.53 7.14
C VAL A 214 8.02 10.01 7.91
N GLU A 215 8.87 9.11 8.38
CA GLU A 215 10.12 9.46 9.07
C GLU A 215 11.17 10.04 8.11
N LYS A 216 11.22 9.52 6.88
CA LYS A 216 12.12 9.95 5.80
C LYS A 216 11.44 10.87 4.79
N ALA A 217 10.33 11.52 5.16
CA ALA A 217 9.62 12.42 4.26
C ALA A 217 10.49 13.55 3.67
N ASP A 218 11.57 13.92 4.33
CA ASP A 218 12.52 14.91 3.84
C ASP A 218 13.50 14.36 2.76
N ALA A 219 13.48 13.04 2.50
CA ALA A 219 14.31 12.41 1.48
C ALA A 219 13.71 12.46 0.06
N TYR A 220 12.45 12.92 -0.08
CA TYR A 220 11.77 13.06 -1.36
C TYR A 220 10.93 14.33 -1.42
N GLU A 221 10.54 14.75 -2.64
CA GLU A 221 9.73 15.93 -2.86
C GLU A 221 8.34 15.56 -3.40
N GLY A 222 7.32 16.29 -2.96
CA GLY A 222 5.96 16.17 -3.46
C GLY A 222 5.35 14.78 -3.23
N CYS A 223 4.89 14.12 -4.30
CA CYS A 223 4.28 12.80 -4.26
C CYS A 223 5.19 11.78 -4.93
N GLU A 224 5.55 10.74 -4.20
CA GLU A 224 6.33 9.62 -4.70
C GLU A 224 5.58 8.29 -4.54
N VAL A 225 5.68 7.45 -5.55
CA VAL A 225 5.14 6.08 -5.54
C VAL A 225 6.29 5.11 -5.27
N PHE A 226 6.05 4.08 -4.46
CA PHE A 226 7.02 3.04 -4.11
C PHE A 226 6.40 1.66 -4.19
N ASN A 227 7.06 0.72 -4.86
CA ASN A 227 6.70 -0.69 -4.80
C ASN A 227 7.18 -1.30 -3.47
N ILE A 228 6.27 -1.96 -2.76
CA ILE A 228 6.52 -2.60 -1.47
C ILE A 228 6.16 -4.09 -1.61
N VAL A 229 7.14 -4.85 -2.06
CA VAL A 229 7.00 -6.26 -2.47
C VAL A 229 8.24 -7.02 -1.99
N ALA A 230 8.10 -8.29 -1.64
CA ALA A 230 9.24 -9.14 -1.31
C ALA A 230 10.18 -9.31 -2.52
N PRO A 231 11.50 -9.43 -2.30
CA PRO A 231 12.48 -9.50 -3.39
C PRO A 231 12.46 -10.82 -4.16
N GLU A 232 11.76 -11.83 -3.64
CA GLU A 232 11.65 -13.17 -4.22
C GLU A 232 10.20 -13.58 -4.40
N THR A 233 9.93 -14.41 -5.41
CA THR A 233 8.63 -15.06 -5.58
C THR A 233 8.42 -16.19 -4.55
N THR A 234 7.18 -16.68 -4.43
CA THR A 234 6.86 -17.90 -3.66
C THR A 234 7.30 -19.17 -4.37
N GLN A 235 7.76 -19.10 -5.63
CA GLN A 235 8.08 -20.24 -6.48
C GLN A 235 9.56 -20.64 -6.38
N LYS A 236 9.83 -21.93 -6.60
CA LYS A 236 11.19 -22.46 -6.74
C LYS A 236 11.71 -22.39 -8.17
N THR A 237 10.82 -22.27 -9.15
CA THR A 237 11.13 -22.13 -10.57
C THR A 237 11.74 -20.76 -10.82
N GLU A 238 12.76 -20.69 -11.67
CA GLU A 238 13.38 -19.43 -12.05
C GLU A 238 12.38 -18.46 -12.65
N SER A 239 12.45 -17.19 -12.25
CA SER A 239 11.48 -16.17 -12.66
C SER A 239 11.48 -15.93 -14.17
N LYS A 240 12.64 -16.09 -14.84
CA LYS A 240 12.72 -16.01 -16.32
C LYS A 240 11.98 -17.14 -17.02
N GLU A 241 11.97 -18.34 -16.43
CA GLU A 241 11.20 -19.49 -16.97
C GLU A 241 9.70 -19.26 -16.78
N LEU A 242 9.31 -18.75 -15.61
CA LEU A 242 7.91 -18.36 -15.35
C LEU A 242 7.45 -17.27 -16.33
N ALA A 243 8.24 -16.23 -16.54
CA ALA A 243 7.95 -15.16 -17.50
C ALA A 243 7.76 -15.73 -18.91
N LYS A 244 8.69 -16.56 -19.37
CA LYS A 244 8.64 -17.19 -20.71
C LYS A 244 7.41 -18.09 -20.89
N LYS A 245 7.02 -18.81 -19.83
CA LYS A 245 5.89 -19.76 -19.89
C LYS A 245 4.54 -19.04 -19.91
N TYR A 246 4.36 -18.02 -19.06
CA TYR A 246 3.05 -17.42 -18.81
C TYR A 246 2.88 -16.06 -19.52
N TYR A 247 3.97 -15.37 -19.80
CA TYR A 247 3.97 -14.02 -20.38
C TYR A 247 5.03 -13.87 -21.50
N PRO A 248 4.98 -14.73 -22.55
CA PRO A 248 6.02 -14.78 -23.58
C PRO A 248 6.16 -13.47 -24.37
N GLU A 249 5.14 -12.61 -24.35
CA GLU A 249 5.15 -11.31 -25.05
C GLU A 249 5.83 -10.19 -24.24
N ALA A 250 6.09 -10.43 -22.93
CA ALA A 250 6.68 -9.41 -22.06
C ALA A 250 8.19 -9.32 -22.26
N GLU A 251 8.73 -8.10 -22.36
CA GLU A 251 10.17 -7.87 -22.35
C GLU A 251 10.77 -8.25 -21.00
N VAL A 252 11.77 -9.12 -20.98
CA VAL A 252 12.51 -9.45 -19.74
C VAL A 252 13.78 -8.62 -19.68
N ARG A 253 13.79 -7.64 -18.80
CA ARG A 253 14.91 -6.74 -18.53
C ARG A 253 15.89 -7.37 -17.53
N PRO A 254 17.11 -6.83 -17.35
CA PRO A 254 18.01 -7.23 -16.26
C PRO A 254 17.34 -7.10 -14.89
N GLY A 255 17.65 -8.01 -13.97
CA GLY A 255 17.11 -7.99 -12.61
C GLY A 255 16.17 -9.14 -12.28
N LEU A 256 15.83 -10.03 -13.24
CA LEU A 256 14.93 -11.17 -13.04
C LEU A 256 15.69 -12.51 -12.97
N GLU A 257 16.89 -12.52 -12.35
CA GLU A 257 17.70 -13.73 -12.20
C GLU A 257 17.27 -14.59 -11.01
N GLY A 258 17.34 -15.91 -11.16
CA GLY A 258 16.93 -16.87 -10.12
C GLY A 258 15.45 -16.70 -9.77
N ASN A 259 15.13 -16.68 -8.49
CA ASN A 259 13.75 -16.56 -7.98
C ASN A 259 13.38 -15.11 -7.63
N LYS A 260 14.08 -14.12 -8.18
CA LYS A 260 13.77 -12.71 -7.92
C LYS A 260 12.34 -12.37 -8.33
N GLY A 261 11.69 -11.54 -7.55
CA GLY A 261 10.33 -11.07 -7.78
C GLY A 261 10.21 -10.30 -9.11
N PHE A 262 9.01 -10.30 -9.66
CA PHE A 262 8.67 -9.57 -10.89
C PHE A 262 8.56 -8.06 -10.71
N TRP A 263 8.91 -7.56 -9.54
CA TRP A 263 8.85 -6.14 -9.15
C TRP A 263 10.22 -5.66 -8.74
N THR A 264 10.60 -4.43 -9.10
CA THR A 264 11.76 -3.78 -8.51
C THR A 264 11.33 -2.93 -7.32
N VAL A 265 12.15 -2.96 -6.27
CA VAL A 265 11.97 -2.16 -5.04
C VAL A 265 13.15 -1.21 -4.80
N GLU A 266 14.02 -1.07 -5.80
CA GLU A 266 15.24 -0.26 -5.72
C GLU A 266 14.97 1.20 -5.33
N LYS A 267 13.83 1.75 -5.75
CA LYS A 267 13.42 3.11 -5.39
C LYS A 267 13.16 3.23 -3.89
N ALA A 268 12.43 2.28 -3.30
CA ALA A 268 12.16 2.25 -1.87
C ALA A 268 13.47 2.04 -1.06
N GLU A 269 14.36 1.18 -1.54
CA GLU A 269 15.68 0.99 -0.91
C GLU A 269 16.51 2.28 -0.93
N ARG A 270 16.62 2.92 -2.09
CA ARG A 270 17.45 4.10 -2.30
C ARG A 270 16.94 5.33 -1.55
N ILE A 271 15.63 5.57 -1.57
CA ILE A 271 15.03 6.81 -1.03
C ILE A 271 14.66 6.66 0.43
N LEU A 272 13.98 5.57 0.79
CA LEU A 272 13.48 5.34 2.14
C LEU A 272 14.47 4.53 3.01
N GLY A 273 15.44 3.87 2.40
CA GLY A 273 16.28 2.88 3.08
C GLY A 273 15.51 1.60 3.44
N TRP A 274 14.35 1.39 2.81
CA TRP A 274 13.52 0.22 3.08
C TRP A 274 14.11 -1.04 2.47
N LYS A 275 14.11 -2.11 3.26
CA LYS A 275 14.47 -3.45 2.80
C LYS A 275 13.47 -4.47 3.34
N HIS A 276 13.17 -5.47 2.53
CA HIS A 276 12.45 -6.64 3.01
C HIS A 276 13.45 -7.57 3.69
N GLU A 277 13.39 -7.64 5.02
CA GLU A 277 14.36 -8.38 5.84
C GLU A 277 13.82 -9.75 6.28
N GLU A 278 12.53 -9.93 6.23
CA GLU A 278 11.81 -11.12 6.62
C GLU A 278 11.97 -12.22 5.57
N LYS A 279 12.43 -13.39 6.00
CA LYS A 279 12.70 -14.55 5.12
C LYS A 279 11.55 -15.55 5.09
N GLU A 280 10.57 -15.44 6.00
CA GLU A 280 9.44 -16.35 6.16
C GLU A 280 8.11 -15.60 6.30
#